data_126f431dd479f4d4d3c360dad9a6d725
#
_entry.id   126f431dd479f4d4d3c360dad9a6d725
#
_cell.length_a   1.000
_cell.length_b   1.000
_cell.length_c   1.000
_cell.angle_alpha   90.00
_cell.angle_beta   90.00
_cell.angle_gamma   90.00
#
_symmetry.space_group_name_H-M   'P 1'
#
loop_
_entity.id
_entity.type
_entity.pdbx_description
1 polymer ?
#
loop_
_entity_poly.entity_id
_entity_poly.type
_entity_poly.pdbx_seq_one_letter_code
_entity_poly.pdbx_strand_id
1 'polypeptide(L)'
;MSKYNVGDRVVIRDWDDMAEEYGLTPYSENINCNRYFTTGMRYLCGREFTIKALDERDGSVEFEENNDWNYHIDMIRPVFHYKDLNIPSSDLIDNLIFT
;
A
#
# COMPACT_ATOMS: atom_id res chain seq x y z
N MET A 1 10.60 14.45 2.98
CA MET A 1 10.27 13.76 4.24
C MET A 1 9.21 12.70 3.98
N SER A 2 9.43 11.50 4.45
CA SER A 2 8.47 10.42 4.26
C SER A 2 7.25 10.60 5.16
N LYS A 3 6.08 10.24 4.65
CA LYS A 3 4.86 10.22 5.45
C LYS A 3 4.71 8.95 6.28
N TYR A 4 5.66 8.03 6.16
CA TYR A 4 5.64 6.75 6.89
C TYR A 4 6.79 6.69 7.89
N ASN A 5 6.58 5.89 8.93
CA ASN A 5 7.59 5.67 9.97
C ASN A 5 7.74 4.18 10.25
N VAL A 6 8.91 3.79 10.76
CA VAL A 6 9.10 2.43 11.25
C VAL A 6 8.06 2.13 12.32
N GLY A 7 7.44 0.98 12.24
CA GLY A 7 6.36 0.57 13.15
C GLY A 7 4.97 0.84 12.62
N ASP A 8 4.84 1.63 11.55
CA ASP A 8 3.53 1.90 10.97
C ASP A 8 2.96 0.66 10.31
N ARG A 9 1.63 0.50 10.43
CA ARG A 9 0.89 -0.52 9.69
C ARG A 9 0.46 0.06 8.36
N VAL A 10 0.72 -0.68 7.29
CA VAL A 10 0.38 -0.27 5.93
C VAL A 10 -0.24 -1.43 5.19
N VAL A 11 -0.89 -1.12 4.07
CA VAL A 11 -1.53 -2.10 3.20
C VAL A 11 -0.87 -2.01 1.83
N ILE A 12 -0.62 -3.16 1.19
CA ILE A 12 -0.18 -3.19 -0.20
C ILE A 12 -1.34 -2.72 -1.07
N ARG A 13 -1.07 -1.76 -1.94
CA ARG A 13 -2.09 -1.18 -2.83
C ARG A 13 -2.62 -2.24 -3.79
N ASP A 14 -3.85 -2.03 -4.25
CA ASP A 14 -4.47 -2.92 -5.22
C ASP A 14 -3.76 -2.83 -6.57
N TRP A 15 -3.76 -3.94 -7.30
CA TRP A 15 -3.10 -4.02 -8.60
C TRP A 15 -3.61 -2.93 -9.55
N ASP A 16 -4.94 -2.83 -9.70
CA ASP A 16 -5.53 -1.87 -10.63
C ASP A 16 -5.21 -0.43 -10.26
N ASP A 17 -5.16 -0.12 -8.97
CA ASP A 17 -4.80 1.21 -8.47
C ASP A 17 -3.38 1.59 -8.89
N MET A 18 -2.43 0.70 -8.67
CA MET A 18 -1.04 0.96 -9.04
C MET A 18 -0.85 0.97 -10.55
N ALA A 19 -1.51 0.06 -11.25
CA ALA A 19 -1.40 -0.02 -12.71
C ALA A 19 -1.93 1.25 -13.38
N GLU A 20 -3.00 1.81 -12.84
CA GLU A 20 -3.56 3.05 -13.36
C GLU A 20 -2.60 4.23 -13.15
N GLU A 21 -1.97 4.28 -11.99
CA GLU A 21 -1.08 5.40 -11.66
C GLU A 21 0.27 5.31 -12.38
N TYR A 22 0.87 4.12 -12.43
CA TYR A 22 2.25 3.97 -12.92
C TYR A 22 2.35 3.31 -14.30
N GLY A 23 1.31 2.65 -14.75
CA GLY A 23 1.34 1.91 -16.01
C GLY A 23 2.04 0.58 -15.89
N LEU A 24 1.95 -0.21 -16.95
CA LEU A 24 2.60 -1.52 -17.02
C LEU A 24 3.83 -1.43 -17.90
N THR A 25 4.81 -2.29 -17.61
CA THR A 25 6.00 -2.40 -18.46
C THR A 25 5.63 -3.09 -19.79
N PRO A 26 6.29 -2.71 -20.93
CA PRO A 26 5.89 -3.22 -22.23
C PRO A 26 5.98 -4.72 -22.43
N TYR A 27 6.91 -5.39 -21.76
CA TYR A 27 7.19 -6.78 -22.07
C TYR A 27 6.82 -7.76 -20.97
N SER A 28 6.72 -7.30 -19.74
CA SER A 28 6.52 -8.21 -18.60
C SER A 28 5.21 -8.00 -17.87
N GLU A 29 4.45 -6.98 -18.25
CA GLU A 29 3.18 -6.62 -17.62
C GLU A 29 3.31 -6.37 -16.11
N ASN A 30 4.49 -6.00 -15.65
CA ASN A 30 4.69 -5.58 -14.27
C ASN A 30 4.33 -4.10 -14.14
N ILE A 31 3.94 -3.71 -12.92
CA ILE A 31 3.63 -2.29 -12.67
C ILE A 31 4.94 -1.51 -12.63
N ASN A 32 4.98 -0.42 -13.39
CA ASN A 32 6.17 0.38 -13.63
C ASN A 32 6.42 1.42 -12.52
N CYS A 33 6.34 1.00 -11.28
CA CYS A 33 6.76 1.84 -10.16
C CYS A 33 8.27 1.67 -9.92
N ASN A 34 8.83 2.42 -8.97
CA ASN A 34 10.28 2.50 -8.82
C ASN A 34 10.97 1.16 -8.60
N ARG A 35 10.30 0.19 -8.03
CA ARG A 35 10.88 -1.13 -7.76
C ARG A 35 10.11 -2.22 -8.49
N TYR A 36 9.34 -1.90 -9.48
CA TYR A 36 8.49 -2.81 -10.23
C TYR A 36 7.67 -3.76 -9.34
N PHE A 37 6.39 -3.58 -9.34
CA PHE A 37 5.48 -4.52 -8.67
C PHE A 37 5.12 -5.61 -9.67
N THR A 38 5.69 -6.79 -9.47
CA THR A 38 5.59 -7.87 -10.45
C THR A 38 4.27 -8.61 -10.34
N THR A 39 3.91 -9.35 -11.41
CA THR A 39 2.72 -10.20 -11.38
C THR A 39 2.81 -11.26 -10.27
N GLY A 40 4.02 -11.71 -9.95
CA GLY A 40 4.23 -12.65 -8.86
C GLY A 40 3.93 -12.07 -7.48
N MET A 41 3.88 -10.76 -7.36
CA MET A 41 3.55 -10.08 -6.09
C MET A 41 2.07 -9.78 -5.93
N ARG A 42 1.26 -10.09 -6.94
CA ARG A 42 -0.15 -9.70 -6.96
C ARG A 42 -0.95 -10.25 -5.78
N TYR A 43 -0.56 -11.41 -5.26
CA TYR A 43 -1.22 -12.01 -4.11
C TYR A 43 -1.09 -11.17 -2.83
N LEU A 44 -0.14 -10.24 -2.82
CA LEU A 44 0.09 -9.37 -1.66
C LEU A 44 -0.91 -8.22 -1.58
N CYS A 45 -1.58 -7.89 -2.68
CA CYS A 45 -2.51 -6.76 -2.71
C CYS A 45 -3.57 -6.89 -1.62
N GLY A 46 -3.75 -5.81 -0.86
CA GLY A 46 -4.72 -5.78 0.22
C GLY A 46 -4.21 -6.34 1.55
N ARG A 47 -3.02 -6.88 1.59
CA ARG A 47 -2.45 -7.41 2.83
C ARG A 47 -1.81 -6.32 3.65
N GLU A 48 -1.89 -6.44 4.97
CA GLU A 48 -1.29 -5.49 5.90
C GLU A 48 0.06 -5.97 6.37
N PHE A 49 0.98 -5.03 6.49
CA PHE A 49 2.32 -5.31 7.01
C PHE A 49 2.78 -4.17 7.92
N THR A 50 3.78 -4.47 8.76
CA THR A 50 4.39 -3.50 9.65
C THR A 50 5.75 -3.08 9.07
N ILE A 51 6.00 -1.79 8.97
CA ILE A 51 7.27 -1.28 8.46
C ILE A 51 8.38 -1.57 9.47
N LYS A 52 9.37 -2.32 9.02
CA LYS A 52 10.55 -2.65 9.81
C LYS A 52 11.68 -1.65 9.56
N ALA A 53 11.86 -1.26 8.31
CA ALA A 53 12.89 -0.32 7.92
C ALA A 53 12.42 0.48 6.71
N LEU A 54 12.87 1.72 6.63
CA LEU A 54 12.50 2.64 5.57
C LEU A 54 13.69 3.50 5.21
N ASP A 55 14.08 3.47 3.93
CA ASP A 55 15.13 4.34 3.42
C ASP A 55 14.47 5.49 2.66
N GLU A 56 14.50 6.67 3.24
CA GLU A 56 13.84 7.84 2.65
C GLU A 56 14.54 8.34 1.39
N ARG A 57 15.79 7.96 1.19
CA ARG A 57 16.55 8.43 0.03
C ARG A 57 16.06 7.80 -1.27
N ASP A 58 15.73 6.51 -1.24
CA ASP A 58 15.27 5.81 -2.44
C ASP A 58 13.85 5.26 -2.30
N GLY A 59 13.24 5.42 -1.12
CA GLY A 59 11.87 4.97 -0.88
C GLY A 59 11.71 3.48 -0.67
N SER A 60 12.82 2.75 -0.47
CA SER A 60 12.72 1.32 -0.23
C SER A 60 12.19 1.03 1.18
N VAL A 61 11.43 -0.05 1.30
CA VAL A 61 10.74 -0.43 2.53
C VAL A 61 10.98 -1.91 2.82
N GLU A 62 11.18 -2.23 4.09
CA GLU A 62 11.21 -3.62 4.55
C GLU A 62 10.08 -3.82 5.55
N PHE A 63 9.46 -4.99 5.52
CA PHE A 63 8.37 -5.34 6.44
C PHE A 63 8.84 -6.39 7.45
N GLU A 64 8.21 -6.40 8.61
CA GLU A 64 8.51 -7.42 9.62
C GLU A 64 7.99 -8.79 9.22
N GLU A 65 6.86 -8.83 8.54
CA GLU A 65 6.16 -10.08 8.23
C GLU A 65 6.59 -10.73 6.91
N ASN A 66 7.13 -9.95 5.98
CA ASN A 66 7.45 -10.46 4.66
C ASN A 66 8.56 -9.63 4.02
N ASN A 67 9.69 -10.27 3.73
CA ASN A 67 10.82 -9.64 3.04
C ASN A 67 11.27 -10.47 1.84
N ASP A 68 10.33 -11.21 1.23
CA ASP A 68 10.62 -12.04 0.07
C ASP A 68 10.82 -11.22 -1.20
N TRP A 69 10.39 -9.96 -1.19
CA TRP A 69 10.44 -9.08 -2.34
C TRP A 69 11.08 -7.75 -1.96
N ASN A 70 11.43 -6.97 -2.97
CA ASN A 70 11.91 -5.59 -2.76
C ASN A 70 10.71 -4.66 -2.86
N TYR A 71 10.43 -3.95 -1.77
CA TYR A 71 9.25 -3.08 -1.68
C TYR A 71 9.65 -1.61 -1.76
N HIS A 72 8.70 -0.79 -2.19
CA HIS A 72 8.87 0.66 -2.30
C HIS A 72 7.61 1.35 -1.77
N ILE A 73 7.76 2.58 -1.28
CA ILE A 73 6.63 3.33 -0.75
C ILE A 73 5.52 3.53 -1.78
N ASP A 74 5.83 3.47 -3.07
CA ASP A 74 4.82 3.56 -4.13
C ASP A 74 3.83 2.40 -4.09
N MET A 75 4.17 1.30 -3.43
CA MET A 75 3.38 0.08 -3.40
C MET A 75 2.44 0.01 -2.20
N ILE A 76 2.49 0.98 -1.29
CA ILE A 76 1.78 0.91 -0.02
C ILE A 76 0.88 2.12 0.18
N ARG A 77 -0.12 1.94 1.05
CA ARG A 77 -0.98 3.02 1.51
C ARG A 77 -1.26 2.83 3.00
N PRO A 78 -1.68 3.90 3.70
CA PRO A 78 -2.03 3.78 5.11
C PRO A 78 -3.23 2.85 5.32
N VAL A 79 -3.29 2.22 6.48
CA VAL A 79 -4.46 1.48 6.91
C VAL A 79 -5.47 2.49 7.47
N PHE A 80 -6.72 2.44 6.97
CA PHE A 80 -7.77 3.33 7.44
C PHE A 80 -8.65 2.63 8.46
N HIS A 81 -8.93 3.34 9.56
CA HIS A 81 -9.88 2.92 10.57
C HIS A 81 -10.92 4.02 10.73
N TYR A 82 -12.15 3.66 11.06
CA TYR A 82 -13.23 4.63 11.18
C TYR A 82 -12.91 5.75 12.17
N LYS A 83 -12.32 5.41 13.30
CA LYS A 83 -11.98 6.41 14.31
C LYS A 83 -10.85 7.34 13.86
N ASP A 84 -10.05 6.92 12.90
CA ASP A 84 -8.97 7.75 12.35
C ASP A 84 -9.49 8.79 11.38
N LEU A 85 -10.69 8.56 10.86
CA LEU A 85 -11.34 9.50 9.92
C LEU A 85 -12.04 10.65 10.61
N ASN A 86 -12.16 10.59 11.94
CA ASN A 86 -12.83 11.62 12.73
C ASN A 86 -14.27 11.89 12.26
N ILE A 87 -14.97 10.82 11.86
CA ILE A 87 -16.36 10.88 11.40
C ILE A 87 -17.23 10.16 12.42
N PRO A 88 -18.34 10.77 12.86
CA PRO A 88 -19.24 10.10 13.78
C PRO A 88 -19.75 8.77 13.22
N SER A 89 -19.82 7.76 14.08
CA SER A 89 -20.24 6.43 13.65
C SER A 89 -21.64 6.42 13.06
N SER A 90 -22.51 7.27 13.59
CA SER A 90 -23.89 7.35 13.09
C SER A 90 -23.94 7.81 11.64
N ASP A 91 -23.08 8.74 11.26
CA ASP A 91 -23.01 9.20 9.87
C ASP A 91 -22.53 8.11 8.94
N LEU A 92 -21.56 7.33 9.39
CA LEU A 92 -21.05 6.22 8.60
C LEU A 92 -22.13 5.14 8.42
N ILE A 93 -22.86 4.84 9.48
CA ILE A 93 -23.92 3.84 9.44
C ILE A 93 -25.03 4.30 8.50
N ASP A 94 -25.44 5.53 8.61
CA ASP A 94 -26.50 6.07 7.76
C ASP A 94 -26.10 6.00 6.28
N ASN A 95 -24.85 6.32 5.98
CA ASN A 95 -24.40 6.32 4.59
C ASN A 95 -24.20 4.91 4.03
N LEU A 96 -23.81 3.97 4.87
CA LEU A 96 -23.46 2.64 4.42
C LEU A 96 -24.63 1.67 4.44
N ILE A 97 -25.58 1.88 5.34
CA ILE A 97 -26.65 0.92 5.54
C ILE A 97 -27.93 1.34 4.83
N PHE A 98 -28.20 2.61 4.80
CA PHE A 98 -29.48 3.12 4.29
C PHE A 98 -29.39 3.73 2.92
N THR A 99 -28.28 3.58 2.31
CA THR A 99 -28.10 4.00 0.91
C THR A 99 -28.59 2.95 -0.05
#